data_b66d61b69ca9d45c901321ce8b55ff49
#
_entry.id   b66d61b69ca9d45c901321ce8b55ff49
#
_cell.length_a   1.000
_cell.length_b   1.000
_cell.length_c   1.000
_cell.angle_alpha   90.00
_cell.angle_beta   90.00
_cell.angle_gamma   90.00
#
_symmetry.space_group_name_H-M   'P 1'
#
loop_
_entity.id
_entity.type
_entity.pdbx_description
1 polymer ?
#
loop_
_entity_poly.entity_id
_entity_poly.type
_entity_poly.pdbx_seq_one_letter_code
_entity_poly.pdbx_strand_id
1 'polypeptide(L)'
;MRGSKSIFTMSEQILAVLKRKLDDLATQGGLGAETLRNALKEDLQFYVLNFIYHHPEYNQWVMYGGSALRIIYGLDRMSVDLDFEVSDEITKRFLDELKEEIEDHFSSTYGTHPGFLTVKIVTGRGLLLKFSAGEALSLDHPSNQVHVKIDLNHFTASKASTERRPINRDQLSFVIGTYKMSTLMASKVAAIFLRGTRGVGKALYEEKGRDIYDLLWYMNNKIVPDLDYLLAKNVKEAKDLRTLFDKLTIK
;
A
#
# COMPACT_ATOMS: atom_id res chain seq x y z
N MET A 1 -19.01 38.39 -26.57
CA MET A 1 -18.35 37.04 -26.50
C MET A 1 -18.04 36.76 -25.03
N ARG A 2 -18.85 35.94 -24.38
CA ARG A 2 -18.61 35.48 -23.00
C ARG A 2 -17.77 34.19 -23.11
N GLY A 3 -16.51 34.27 -22.68
CA GLY A 3 -15.64 33.10 -22.61
C GLY A 3 -16.23 32.08 -21.66
N SER A 4 -16.58 30.90 -22.15
CA SER A 4 -16.89 29.73 -21.37
C SER A 4 -15.63 29.34 -20.60
N LYS A 5 -15.56 29.64 -19.30
CA LYS A 5 -14.61 29.02 -18.42
C LYS A 5 -15.05 27.55 -18.31
N SER A 6 -14.30 26.65 -18.92
CA SER A 6 -14.40 25.21 -18.70
C SER A 6 -14.20 24.98 -17.20
N ILE A 7 -15.29 24.70 -16.49
CA ILE A 7 -15.22 24.19 -15.12
C ILE A 7 -14.79 22.73 -15.27
N PHE A 8 -13.50 22.45 -15.21
CA PHE A 8 -12.99 21.10 -15.05
C PHE A 8 -13.61 20.51 -13.80
N THR A 9 -14.33 19.40 -13.91
CA THR A 9 -14.79 18.68 -12.74
C THR A 9 -13.58 18.05 -12.04
N MET A 10 -13.60 17.96 -10.71
CA MET A 10 -12.43 17.44 -9.96
C MET A 10 -12.12 15.97 -10.25
N SER A 11 -13.09 15.17 -10.70
CA SER A 11 -12.84 13.82 -11.22
C SER A 11 -11.94 13.81 -12.46
N GLU A 12 -12.03 14.85 -13.30
CA GLU A 12 -11.15 15.05 -14.44
C GLU A 12 -9.70 15.31 -13.99
N GLN A 13 -9.47 15.86 -12.79
CA GLN A 13 -8.13 16.07 -12.26
C GLN A 13 -7.42 14.75 -11.92
N ILE A 14 -8.10 13.79 -11.25
CA ILE A 14 -7.54 12.45 -11.00
C ILE A 14 -7.23 11.78 -12.34
N LEU A 15 -8.18 11.76 -13.27
CA LEU A 15 -8.00 11.16 -14.59
C LEU A 15 -6.88 11.84 -15.38
N ALA A 16 -6.74 13.17 -15.29
CA ALA A 16 -5.66 13.91 -15.96
C ALA A 16 -4.27 13.54 -15.41
N VAL A 17 -4.15 13.36 -14.08
CA VAL A 17 -2.91 12.89 -13.46
C VAL A 17 -2.57 11.47 -13.93
N LEU A 18 -3.55 10.56 -13.90
CA LEU A 18 -3.36 9.18 -14.35
C LEU A 18 -3.00 9.11 -15.84
N LYS A 19 -3.64 9.92 -16.67
CA LYS A 19 -3.34 10.00 -18.11
C LYS A 19 -1.92 10.49 -18.36
N ARG A 20 -1.52 11.59 -17.71
CA ARG A 20 -0.14 12.09 -17.80
C ARG A 20 0.86 11.00 -17.43
N LYS A 21 0.57 10.22 -16.36
CA LYS A 21 1.42 9.11 -15.96
C LYS A 21 1.55 8.04 -17.05
N LEU A 22 0.46 7.70 -17.72
CA LEU A 22 0.50 6.75 -18.85
C LEU A 22 1.28 7.31 -20.04
N ASP A 23 1.08 8.60 -20.38
CA ASP A 23 1.80 9.26 -21.46
C ASP A 23 3.31 9.26 -21.19
N ASP A 24 3.73 9.58 -19.95
CA ASP A 24 5.14 9.53 -19.52
C ASP A 24 5.74 8.12 -19.63
N LEU A 25 4.99 7.10 -19.21
CA LEU A 25 5.42 5.71 -19.31
C LEU A 25 5.47 5.20 -20.76
N ALA A 26 4.56 5.65 -21.61
CA ALA A 26 4.54 5.31 -23.04
C ALA A 26 5.81 5.79 -23.77
N THR A 27 6.40 6.92 -23.33
CA THR A 27 7.67 7.42 -23.90
C THR A 27 8.85 6.48 -23.64
N GLN A 28 8.77 5.63 -22.59
CA GLN A 28 9.83 4.66 -22.25
C GLN A 28 9.76 3.40 -23.12
N GLY A 29 8.66 3.17 -23.83
CA GLY A 29 8.45 2.06 -24.77
C GLY A 29 8.35 0.68 -24.12
N GLY A 30 7.56 -0.21 -24.73
CA GLY A 30 7.59 -1.65 -24.43
C GLY A 30 7.03 -2.12 -23.08
N LEU A 31 6.37 -1.27 -22.30
CA LEU A 31 5.76 -1.67 -21.04
C LEU A 31 4.46 -2.47 -21.27
N GLY A 32 4.35 -3.64 -20.64
CA GLY A 32 3.14 -4.46 -20.70
C GLY A 32 1.95 -3.80 -19.94
N ALA A 33 0.72 -4.17 -20.36
CA ALA A 33 -0.53 -3.62 -19.81
C ALA A 33 -0.62 -3.74 -18.27
N GLU A 34 -0.12 -4.84 -17.70
CA GLU A 34 -0.10 -5.02 -16.24
C GLU A 34 0.85 -4.04 -15.53
N THR A 35 2.01 -3.75 -16.11
CA THR A 35 2.96 -2.76 -15.57
C THR A 35 2.33 -1.37 -15.55
N LEU A 36 1.68 -0.98 -16.65
CA LEU A 36 0.95 0.29 -16.74
C LEU A 36 -0.15 0.37 -15.68
N ARG A 37 -0.93 -0.70 -15.55
CA ARG A 37 -2.00 -0.78 -14.55
C ARG A 37 -1.47 -0.69 -13.12
N ASN A 38 -0.36 -1.34 -12.81
CA ASN A 38 0.27 -1.26 -11.50
C ASN A 38 0.82 0.14 -11.19
N ALA A 39 1.31 0.86 -12.19
CA ALA A 39 1.69 2.27 -12.04
C ALA A 39 0.49 3.15 -11.69
N LEU A 40 -0.67 2.93 -12.33
CA LEU A 40 -1.91 3.65 -11.99
C LEU A 40 -2.40 3.32 -10.58
N LYS A 41 -2.27 2.05 -10.14
CA LYS A 41 -2.59 1.67 -8.77
C LYS A 41 -1.73 2.45 -7.78
N GLU A 42 -0.43 2.56 -8.05
CA GLU A 42 0.50 3.30 -7.21
C GLU A 42 0.09 4.78 -7.08
N ASP A 43 -0.30 5.43 -8.17
CA ASP A 43 -0.80 6.80 -8.13
C ASP A 43 -2.12 6.92 -7.34
N LEU A 44 -3.06 6.01 -7.55
CA LEU A 44 -4.31 5.98 -6.80
C LEU A 44 -4.11 5.70 -5.29
N GLN A 45 -3.07 4.96 -4.91
CA GLN A 45 -2.70 4.77 -3.50
C GLN A 45 -2.42 6.11 -2.80
N PHE A 46 -1.82 7.09 -3.48
CA PHE A 46 -1.56 8.41 -2.87
C PHE A 46 -2.84 9.17 -2.55
N TYR A 47 -3.89 9.06 -3.36
CA TYR A 47 -5.20 9.64 -3.05
C TYR A 47 -5.86 8.98 -1.84
N VAL A 48 -5.74 7.65 -1.73
CA VAL A 48 -6.22 6.90 -0.56
C VAL A 48 -5.44 7.26 0.69
N LEU A 49 -4.11 7.35 0.60
CA LEU A 49 -3.26 7.76 1.71
C LEU A 49 -3.53 9.21 2.14
N ASN A 50 -3.82 10.10 1.19
CA ASN A 50 -4.21 11.48 1.49
C ASN A 50 -5.50 11.53 2.34
N PHE A 51 -6.49 10.70 2.03
CA PHE A 51 -7.68 10.55 2.88
C PHE A 51 -7.30 10.06 4.28
N ILE A 52 -6.61 8.92 4.38
CA ILE A 52 -6.27 8.30 5.67
C ILE A 52 -5.49 9.26 6.57
N TYR A 53 -4.46 9.92 6.05
CA TYR A 53 -3.57 10.73 6.87
C TYR A 53 -4.05 12.17 7.12
N HIS A 54 -5.15 12.60 6.49
CA HIS A 54 -5.87 13.81 6.88
C HIS A 54 -7.10 13.53 7.77
N HIS A 55 -7.53 12.27 7.85
CA HIS A 55 -8.66 11.92 8.69
C HIS A 55 -8.28 11.97 10.18
N PRO A 56 -9.11 12.58 11.06
CA PRO A 56 -8.76 12.76 12.48
C PRO A 56 -8.55 11.44 13.23
N GLU A 57 -9.24 10.36 12.85
CA GLU A 57 -9.16 9.06 13.50
C GLU A 57 -8.13 8.13 12.84
N TYR A 58 -7.99 8.17 11.51
CA TYR A 58 -7.13 7.21 10.77
C TYR A 58 -5.68 7.68 10.63
N ASN A 59 -5.36 8.95 10.88
CA ASN A 59 -4.01 9.51 10.74
C ASN A 59 -2.96 8.89 11.69
N GLN A 60 -3.40 8.14 12.68
CA GLN A 60 -2.57 7.39 13.61
C GLN A 60 -2.22 5.97 13.15
N TRP A 61 -2.83 5.48 12.04
CA TRP A 61 -2.52 4.17 11.51
C TRP A 61 -1.06 4.07 11.09
N VAL A 62 -0.48 2.90 11.36
CA VAL A 62 0.92 2.64 11.04
C VAL A 62 0.99 1.86 9.73
N MET A 63 1.45 2.51 8.67
CA MET A 63 1.67 1.87 7.38
C MET A 63 2.92 0.98 7.45
N TYR A 64 2.82 -0.25 6.93
CA TYR A 64 3.93 -1.18 6.89
C TYR A 64 3.94 -2.01 5.60
N GLY A 65 4.78 -3.04 5.52
CA GLY A 65 4.83 -3.93 4.36
C GLY A 65 5.54 -3.34 3.15
N GLY A 66 5.27 -3.94 1.98
CA GLY A 66 5.95 -3.58 0.73
C GLY A 66 5.62 -2.17 0.23
N SER A 67 4.40 -1.68 0.47
CA SER A 67 4.00 -0.34 0.04
C SER A 67 4.65 0.76 0.89
N ALA A 68 4.87 0.52 2.19
CA ALA A 68 5.67 1.44 3.01
C ALA A 68 7.10 1.53 2.48
N LEU A 69 7.72 0.38 2.15
CA LEU A 69 9.06 0.38 1.54
C LEU A 69 9.10 1.11 0.21
N ARG A 70 8.09 0.89 -0.64
CA ARG A 70 8.01 1.51 -1.97
C ARG A 70 7.82 3.01 -1.89
N ILE A 71 6.79 3.45 -1.17
CA ILE A 71 6.33 4.84 -1.14
C ILE A 71 7.27 5.73 -0.32
N ILE A 72 7.81 5.20 0.78
CA ILE A 72 8.54 5.99 1.76
C ILE A 72 10.05 5.86 1.56
N TYR A 73 10.53 4.65 1.22
CA TYR A 73 11.96 4.35 1.23
C TYR A 73 12.52 4.00 -0.16
N GLY A 74 11.70 4.03 -1.21
CA GLY A 74 12.17 3.90 -2.58
C GLY A 74 12.51 2.47 -3.01
N LEU A 75 11.82 1.45 -2.44
CA LEU A 75 11.92 0.08 -2.97
C LEU A 75 11.62 0.09 -4.47
N ASP A 76 12.48 -0.52 -5.26
CA ASP A 76 12.46 -0.44 -6.72
C ASP A 76 11.42 -1.38 -7.38
N ARG A 77 10.86 -2.36 -6.65
CA ARG A 77 9.71 -3.12 -7.12
C ARG A 77 8.37 -2.49 -6.74
N MET A 78 7.37 -2.64 -7.59
CA MET A 78 6.01 -2.18 -7.30
C MET A 78 5.38 -2.96 -6.13
N SER A 79 4.56 -2.25 -5.33
CA SER A 79 3.71 -2.80 -4.29
C SER A 79 2.31 -2.21 -4.40
N VAL A 80 1.32 -3.08 -4.49
CA VAL A 80 -0.04 -2.70 -4.92
C VAL A 80 -1.08 -2.70 -3.80
N ASP A 81 -0.76 -3.29 -2.64
CA ASP A 81 -1.64 -3.35 -1.47
C ASP A 81 -1.15 -2.35 -0.41
N LEU A 82 -2.07 -1.72 0.30
CA LEU A 82 -1.79 -0.84 1.43
C LEU A 82 -2.03 -1.61 2.72
N ASP A 83 -0.97 -1.89 3.46
CA ASP A 83 -1.02 -2.62 4.73
C ASP A 83 -0.92 -1.63 5.89
N PHE A 84 -1.88 -1.71 6.83
CA PHE A 84 -1.87 -0.89 8.04
C PHE A 84 -2.02 -1.73 9.29
N GLU A 85 -1.30 -1.35 10.34
CA GLU A 85 -1.62 -1.75 11.71
C GLU A 85 -2.44 -0.64 12.37
N VAL A 86 -3.54 -1.06 13.01
CA VAL A 86 -4.53 -0.18 13.65
C VAL A 86 -4.70 -0.58 15.12
N SER A 87 -4.98 0.42 15.97
CA SER A 87 -5.25 0.18 17.39
C SER A 87 -6.68 -0.28 17.65
N ASP A 88 -7.60 0.11 16.77
CA ASP A 88 -9.03 -0.15 16.91
C ASP A 88 -9.39 -1.57 16.55
N GLU A 89 -10.48 -2.07 17.13
CA GLU A 89 -11.01 -3.38 16.80
C GLU A 89 -11.62 -3.35 15.38
N ILE A 90 -11.16 -4.26 14.52
CA ILE A 90 -11.63 -4.36 13.14
C ILE A 90 -12.97 -5.11 13.11
N THR A 91 -14.05 -4.38 13.40
CA THR A 91 -15.42 -4.91 13.33
C THR A 91 -16.04 -4.70 11.95
N LYS A 92 -17.14 -5.41 11.68
CA LYS A 92 -17.92 -5.17 10.45
C LYS A 92 -18.42 -3.73 10.39
N ARG A 93 -18.92 -3.20 11.52
CA ARG A 93 -19.40 -1.81 11.61
C ARG A 93 -18.30 -0.82 11.26
N PHE A 94 -17.11 -0.97 11.83
CA PHE A 94 -15.95 -0.14 11.52
C PHE A 94 -15.59 -0.16 10.02
N LEU A 95 -15.64 -1.35 9.39
CA LEU A 95 -15.37 -1.47 7.95
C LEU A 95 -16.48 -0.86 7.09
N ASP A 96 -17.74 -0.94 7.51
CA ASP A 96 -18.85 -0.28 6.81
C ASP A 96 -18.72 1.24 6.90
N GLU A 97 -18.42 1.81 8.09
CA GLU A 97 -18.16 3.23 8.30
C GLU A 97 -16.97 3.73 7.46
N LEU A 98 -15.82 3.06 7.53
CA LEU A 98 -14.64 3.39 6.74
C LEU A 98 -14.92 3.38 5.23
N LYS A 99 -15.70 2.43 4.76
CA LYS A 99 -16.12 2.35 3.35
C LYS A 99 -16.93 3.59 2.95
N GLU A 100 -17.95 3.95 3.73
CA GLU A 100 -18.81 5.10 3.45
C GLU A 100 -18.02 6.40 3.45
N GLU A 101 -17.14 6.60 4.43
CA GLU A 101 -16.30 7.79 4.54
C GLU A 101 -15.30 7.93 3.38
N ILE A 102 -14.73 6.83 2.88
CA ILE A 102 -13.89 6.85 1.68
C ILE A 102 -14.71 7.26 0.45
N GLU A 103 -15.87 6.65 0.22
CA GLU A 103 -16.73 6.96 -0.92
C GLU A 103 -17.19 8.43 -0.87
N ASP A 104 -17.59 8.93 0.30
CA ASP A 104 -17.98 10.32 0.52
C ASP A 104 -16.82 11.31 0.34
N HIS A 105 -15.64 10.98 0.84
CA HIS A 105 -14.45 11.81 0.65
C HIS A 105 -14.09 11.97 -0.83
N PHE A 106 -14.09 10.88 -1.60
CA PHE A 106 -13.79 10.95 -3.02
C PHE A 106 -14.85 11.76 -3.78
N SER A 107 -16.12 11.60 -3.42
CA SER A 107 -17.21 12.38 -4.01
C SER A 107 -17.10 13.87 -3.66
N SER A 108 -16.92 14.20 -2.37
CA SER A 108 -16.92 15.59 -1.89
C SER A 108 -15.66 16.34 -2.19
N THR A 109 -14.48 15.72 -1.98
CA THR A 109 -13.16 16.37 -2.13
C THR A 109 -12.70 16.40 -3.58
N TYR A 110 -12.91 15.31 -4.32
CA TYR A 110 -12.46 15.22 -5.72
C TYR A 110 -13.61 15.33 -6.73
N GLY A 111 -14.85 15.59 -6.27
CA GLY A 111 -16.01 15.76 -7.13
C GLY A 111 -16.22 14.58 -8.09
N THR A 112 -15.92 13.35 -7.64
CA THR A 112 -16.04 12.18 -8.49
C THR A 112 -17.51 11.86 -8.75
N HIS A 113 -17.83 11.49 -9.99
CA HIS A 113 -19.20 11.10 -10.34
C HIS A 113 -19.58 9.77 -9.68
N PRO A 114 -20.88 9.53 -9.42
CA PRO A 114 -21.34 8.24 -8.91
C PRO A 114 -20.86 7.08 -9.77
N GLY A 115 -20.27 6.06 -9.14
CA GLY A 115 -19.71 4.89 -9.83
C GLY A 115 -18.24 5.01 -10.24
N PHE A 116 -17.58 6.17 -10.10
CA PHE A 116 -16.14 6.27 -10.29
C PHE A 116 -15.37 5.42 -9.28
N LEU A 117 -15.77 5.47 -8.01
CA LEU A 117 -15.23 4.63 -6.95
C LEU A 117 -16.35 3.74 -6.39
N THR A 118 -16.04 2.45 -6.23
CA THR A 118 -16.86 1.50 -5.48
C THR A 118 -15.98 0.77 -4.49
N VAL A 119 -16.36 0.76 -3.22
CA VAL A 119 -15.61 0.09 -2.16
C VAL A 119 -16.32 -1.19 -1.74
N LYS A 120 -15.55 -2.29 -1.60
CA LYS A 120 -16.04 -3.58 -1.11
C LYS A 120 -15.23 -4.04 0.10
N ILE A 121 -15.92 -4.52 1.13
CA ILE A 121 -15.28 -5.22 2.24
C ILE A 121 -14.80 -6.59 1.77
N VAL A 122 -13.54 -6.91 2.04
CA VAL A 122 -12.90 -8.18 1.68
C VAL A 122 -12.19 -8.78 2.89
N THR A 123 -12.19 -10.11 2.97
CA THR A 123 -11.49 -10.87 4.04
C THR A 123 -11.89 -10.53 5.48
N GLY A 124 -12.97 -9.77 5.69
CA GLY A 124 -13.43 -9.34 7.02
C GLY A 124 -12.49 -8.37 7.76
N ARG A 125 -11.42 -7.91 7.11
CA ARG A 125 -10.44 -6.97 7.67
C ARG A 125 -9.80 -6.03 6.65
N GLY A 126 -10.41 -5.87 5.51
CA GLY A 126 -9.86 -5.02 4.46
C GLY A 126 -10.91 -4.53 3.50
N LEU A 127 -10.51 -3.57 2.69
CA LEU A 127 -11.32 -2.96 1.65
C LEU A 127 -10.67 -3.13 0.28
N LEU A 128 -11.48 -3.36 -0.73
CA LEU A 128 -11.11 -3.32 -2.13
C LEU A 128 -11.76 -2.11 -2.80
N LEU A 129 -10.96 -1.10 -3.09
CA LEU A 129 -11.36 0.10 -3.79
C LEU A 129 -11.25 -0.14 -5.29
N LYS A 130 -12.34 0.05 -6.01
CA LYS A 130 -12.46 -0.18 -7.46
C LYS A 130 -12.70 1.15 -8.15
N PHE A 131 -11.70 1.65 -8.85
CA PHE A 131 -11.76 2.89 -9.60
C PHE A 131 -12.11 2.60 -11.06
N SER A 132 -13.22 3.15 -11.55
CA SER A 132 -13.69 3.00 -12.93
C SER A 132 -12.95 3.98 -13.86
N ALA A 133 -11.63 3.82 -13.96
CA ALA A 133 -10.74 4.70 -14.72
C ALA A 133 -10.28 4.08 -16.06
N GLY A 134 -10.46 2.77 -16.25
CA GLY A 134 -9.86 2.06 -17.38
C GLY A 134 -10.40 2.47 -18.75
N GLU A 135 -11.71 2.74 -18.85
CA GLU A 135 -12.33 3.20 -20.10
C GLU A 135 -11.81 4.58 -20.51
N ALA A 136 -11.78 5.53 -19.56
CA ALA A 136 -11.29 6.89 -19.80
C ALA A 136 -9.80 6.93 -20.15
N LEU A 137 -9.03 5.92 -19.73
CA LEU A 137 -7.59 5.81 -19.95
C LEU A 137 -7.24 4.86 -21.11
N SER A 138 -8.26 4.28 -21.80
CA SER A 138 -8.08 3.34 -22.91
C SER A 138 -7.16 2.16 -22.55
N LEU A 139 -7.28 1.63 -21.34
CA LEU A 139 -6.51 0.48 -20.90
C LEU A 139 -6.98 -0.77 -21.63
N ASP A 140 -6.08 -1.43 -22.33
CA ASP A 140 -6.35 -2.73 -22.97
C ASP A 140 -6.37 -3.84 -21.90
N HIS A 141 -7.47 -3.90 -21.13
CA HIS A 141 -7.68 -4.89 -20.09
C HIS A 141 -9.16 -5.23 -19.95
N PRO A 142 -9.52 -6.53 -19.76
CA PRO A 142 -10.92 -6.96 -19.64
C PRO A 142 -11.72 -6.26 -18.53
N SER A 143 -11.03 -5.78 -17.50
CA SER A 143 -11.64 -4.98 -16.45
C SER A 143 -11.29 -3.51 -16.63
N ASN A 144 -12.31 -2.67 -16.82
CA ASN A 144 -12.18 -1.21 -16.85
C ASN A 144 -11.92 -0.58 -15.47
N GLN A 145 -11.56 -1.39 -14.47
CA GLN A 145 -11.34 -0.94 -13.10
C GLN A 145 -9.89 -1.11 -12.68
N VAL A 146 -9.34 -0.09 -12.05
CA VAL A 146 -8.07 -0.15 -11.34
C VAL A 146 -8.36 -0.36 -9.86
N HIS A 147 -7.73 -1.34 -9.25
CA HIS A 147 -8.03 -1.73 -7.87
C HIS A 147 -6.90 -1.33 -6.92
N VAL A 148 -7.25 -0.70 -5.80
CA VAL A 148 -6.38 -0.50 -4.65
C VAL A 148 -6.96 -1.30 -3.49
N LYS A 149 -6.13 -2.07 -2.82
CA LYS A 149 -6.54 -2.87 -1.66
C LYS A 149 -5.96 -2.27 -0.39
N ILE A 150 -6.78 -2.20 0.65
CA ILE A 150 -6.39 -1.87 2.02
C ILE A 150 -6.53 -3.13 2.85
N ASP A 151 -5.45 -3.55 3.52
CA ASP A 151 -5.46 -4.62 4.52
C ASP A 151 -5.16 -4.03 5.90
N LEU A 152 -6.06 -4.30 6.85
CA LEU A 152 -5.94 -3.84 8.23
C LEU A 152 -5.52 -5.01 9.12
N ASN A 153 -4.58 -4.77 10.02
CA ASN A 153 -4.20 -5.71 11.05
C ASN A 153 -4.27 -5.01 12.41
N HIS A 154 -4.77 -5.73 13.40
CA HIS A 154 -4.77 -5.21 14.75
C HIS A 154 -3.34 -5.10 15.29
N PHE A 155 -3.01 -3.95 15.88
CA PHE A 155 -1.69 -3.70 16.44
C PHE A 155 -1.41 -4.63 17.63
N THR A 156 -0.40 -5.46 17.52
CA THR A 156 -0.05 -6.45 18.56
C THR A 156 1.36 -6.32 19.10
N ALA A 157 2.20 -5.45 18.56
CA ALA A 157 3.60 -5.37 18.94
C ALA A 157 3.88 -4.21 19.90
N SER A 158 4.10 -4.53 21.18
CA SER A 158 4.42 -3.57 22.24
C SER A 158 5.79 -2.88 22.11
N LYS A 159 6.65 -3.33 21.18
CA LYS A 159 8.04 -2.83 21.02
C LYS A 159 8.35 -2.34 19.60
N ALA A 160 7.33 -1.96 18.85
CA ALA A 160 7.55 -1.44 17.51
C ALA A 160 8.04 0.03 17.55
N SER A 161 9.14 0.32 16.87
CA SER A 161 9.60 1.69 16.67
C SER A 161 8.96 2.31 15.44
N THR A 162 8.26 3.42 15.64
CA THR A 162 7.58 4.16 14.56
C THR A 162 8.29 5.47 14.25
N GLU A 163 8.00 6.02 13.07
CA GLU A 163 8.40 7.36 12.67
C GLU A 163 7.33 7.99 11.78
N ARG A 164 7.44 9.30 11.56
CA ARG A 164 6.57 10.05 10.67
C ARG A 164 7.37 10.56 9.47
N ARG A 165 6.82 10.36 8.26
CA ARG A 165 7.47 10.75 7.00
C ARG A 165 6.57 11.65 6.17
N PRO A 166 7.02 12.86 5.82
CA PRO A 166 6.28 13.73 4.92
C PRO A 166 6.32 13.19 3.50
N ILE A 167 5.18 13.23 2.83
CA ILE A 167 5.01 12.88 1.43
C ILE A 167 4.48 14.11 0.70
N ASN A 168 5.16 14.48 -0.37
CA ASN A 168 4.73 15.51 -1.30
C ASN A 168 4.73 14.91 -2.70
N ARG A 169 3.58 14.85 -3.33
CA ARG A 169 3.42 14.31 -4.68
C ARG A 169 2.29 15.03 -5.42
N ASP A 170 2.62 15.64 -6.54
CA ASP A 170 1.70 16.52 -7.30
C ASP A 170 1.06 17.57 -6.36
N GLN A 171 -0.28 17.59 -6.25
CA GLN A 171 -1.02 18.47 -5.32
C GLN A 171 -1.24 17.86 -3.92
N LEU A 172 -0.77 16.64 -3.67
CA LEU A 172 -0.97 15.94 -2.41
C LEU A 172 0.21 16.17 -1.47
N SER A 173 -0.10 16.51 -0.20
CA SER A 173 0.91 16.69 0.86
C SER A 173 0.34 16.18 2.17
N PHE A 174 0.95 15.15 2.76
CA PHE A 174 0.51 14.53 4.01
C PHE A 174 1.69 13.87 4.74
N VAL A 175 1.46 13.42 5.98
CA VAL A 175 2.50 12.80 6.81
C VAL A 175 2.11 11.36 7.15
N ILE A 176 2.85 10.40 6.61
CA ILE A 176 2.63 8.97 6.87
C ILE A 176 3.22 8.58 8.23
N GLY A 177 2.43 7.89 9.07
CA GLY A 177 2.93 7.12 10.20
C GLY A 177 3.41 5.75 9.72
N THR A 178 4.66 5.38 10.00
CA THR A 178 5.24 4.10 9.56
C THR A 178 6.18 3.53 10.60
N TYR A 179 6.55 2.27 10.45
CA TYR A 179 7.65 1.71 11.22
C TYR A 179 9.00 2.24 10.73
N LYS A 180 9.96 2.36 11.66
CA LYS A 180 11.36 2.55 11.28
C LYS A 180 11.85 1.39 10.42
N MET A 181 12.84 1.66 9.60
CA MET A 181 13.40 0.71 8.64
C MET A 181 13.82 -0.63 9.29
N SER A 182 14.44 -0.59 10.48
CA SER A 182 14.81 -1.78 11.25
C SER A 182 13.61 -2.63 11.66
N THR A 183 12.53 -1.99 12.08
CA THR A 183 11.28 -2.66 12.46
C THR A 183 10.53 -3.19 11.24
N LEU A 184 10.56 -2.47 10.09
CA LEU A 184 10.01 -2.97 8.83
C LEU A 184 10.74 -4.23 8.36
N MET A 185 12.08 -4.25 8.43
CA MET A 185 12.87 -5.45 8.15
C MET A 185 12.50 -6.58 9.10
N ALA A 186 12.42 -6.30 10.39
CA ALA A 186 12.04 -7.30 11.39
C ALA A 186 10.62 -7.85 11.15
N SER A 187 9.65 -7.01 10.76
CA SER A 187 8.31 -7.47 10.42
C SER A 187 8.31 -8.42 9.20
N LYS A 188 9.16 -8.15 8.19
CA LYS A 188 9.36 -9.02 7.04
C LYS A 188 10.01 -10.36 7.45
N VAL A 189 11.04 -10.31 8.27
CA VAL A 189 11.72 -11.51 8.81
C VAL A 189 10.73 -12.33 9.65
N ALA A 190 9.95 -11.71 10.53
CA ALA A 190 8.92 -12.38 11.30
C ALA A 190 7.89 -13.08 10.40
N ALA A 191 7.47 -12.43 9.32
CA ALA A 191 6.56 -13.04 8.36
C ALA A 191 7.15 -14.29 7.72
N ILE A 192 8.45 -14.32 7.38
CA ILE A 192 9.14 -15.50 6.82
C ILE A 192 9.18 -16.65 7.84
N PHE A 193 9.47 -16.34 9.12
CA PHE A 193 9.56 -17.37 10.16
C PHE A 193 8.19 -17.91 10.61
N LEU A 194 7.18 -17.04 10.71
CA LEU A 194 5.90 -17.35 11.35
C LEU A 194 4.78 -17.76 10.37
N ARG A 195 4.93 -17.51 9.07
CA ARG A 195 3.90 -17.89 8.08
C ARG A 195 3.67 -19.39 7.98
N GLY A 196 4.56 -20.21 8.52
CA GLY A 196 4.41 -21.67 8.46
C GLY A 196 4.18 -22.17 7.04
N THR A 197 3.65 -23.35 6.89
CA THR A 197 3.26 -23.99 5.61
C THR A 197 1.92 -23.47 5.08
N ARG A 198 1.66 -22.17 5.09
CA ARG A 198 0.47 -21.59 4.47
C ARG A 198 0.64 -21.53 2.96
N GLY A 199 -0.17 -22.28 2.27
CA GLY A 199 -0.19 -22.40 0.82
C GLY A 199 0.42 -23.69 0.33
N VAL A 200 -0.26 -24.31 -0.65
CA VAL A 200 0.19 -25.51 -1.36
C VAL A 200 0.37 -25.13 -2.81
N GLY A 201 1.53 -25.43 -3.42
CA GLY A 201 1.78 -25.25 -4.83
C GLY A 201 2.34 -23.87 -5.24
N LYS A 202 1.94 -23.37 -6.42
CA LYS A 202 2.49 -22.13 -7.05
C LYS A 202 2.46 -20.87 -6.17
N ALA A 203 1.39 -20.68 -5.41
CA ALA A 203 1.25 -19.50 -4.54
C ALA A 203 2.36 -19.40 -3.46
N LEU A 204 2.88 -20.54 -3.02
CA LEU A 204 3.97 -20.59 -2.05
C LEU A 204 5.29 -20.01 -2.61
N TYR A 205 5.56 -20.20 -3.89
CA TYR A 205 6.79 -19.73 -4.54
C TYR A 205 6.74 -18.26 -4.89
N GLU A 206 5.60 -17.74 -5.33
CA GLU A 206 5.43 -16.32 -5.68
C GLU A 206 5.55 -15.40 -4.46
N GLU A 207 4.93 -15.78 -3.33
CA GLU A 207 5.06 -15.01 -2.08
C GLU A 207 6.50 -15.05 -1.52
N LYS A 208 7.18 -16.18 -1.61
CA LYS A 208 8.59 -16.28 -1.21
C LYS A 208 9.52 -15.42 -2.07
N GLY A 209 9.29 -15.33 -3.36
CA GLY A 209 10.11 -14.52 -4.26
C GLY A 209 10.12 -13.05 -3.87
N ARG A 210 8.96 -12.46 -3.59
CA ARG A 210 8.85 -11.06 -3.14
C ARG A 210 9.48 -10.82 -1.77
N ASP A 211 9.31 -11.76 -0.84
CA ASP A 211 9.88 -11.65 0.51
C ASP A 211 11.42 -11.71 0.46
N ILE A 212 11.98 -12.59 -0.37
CA ILE A 212 13.43 -12.68 -0.60
C ILE A 212 13.96 -11.39 -1.25
N TYR A 213 13.25 -10.87 -2.25
CA TYR A 213 13.63 -9.62 -2.91
C TYR A 213 13.70 -8.45 -1.91
N ASP A 214 12.67 -8.28 -1.07
CA ASP A 214 12.64 -7.25 -0.04
C ASP A 214 13.78 -7.43 0.95
N LEU A 215 14.07 -8.68 1.34
CA LEU A 215 15.17 -8.98 2.26
C LEU A 215 16.52 -8.59 1.67
N LEU A 216 16.78 -8.94 0.40
CA LEU A 216 18.01 -8.55 -0.31
C LEU A 216 18.11 -7.03 -0.42
N TRP A 217 17.00 -6.34 -0.67
CA TRP A 217 16.96 -4.89 -0.71
C TRP A 217 17.37 -4.27 0.64
N TYR A 218 16.85 -4.79 1.77
CA TYR A 218 17.28 -4.35 3.11
C TYR A 218 18.77 -4.59 3.35
N MET A 219 19.27 -5.75 2.96
CA MET A 219 20.67 -6.11 3.14
C MET A 219 21.59 -5.18 2.32
N ASN A 220 21.24 -4.89 1.07
CA ASN A 220 21.95 -3.95 0.21
C ASN A 220 21.99 -2.53 0.80
N ASN A 221 20.94 -2.13 1.50
CA ASN A 221 20.86 -0.86 2.23
C ASN A 221 21.49 -0.93 3.63
N LYS A 222 22.15 -2.05 3.99
CA LYS A 222 22.82 -2.27 5.28
C LYS A 222 21.90 -2.09 6.49
N ILE A 223 20.65 -2.43 6.33
CA ILE A 223 19.66 -2.37 7.41
C ILE A 223 19.83 -3.57 8.32
N VAL A 224 19.75 -3.33 9.63
CA VAL A 224 19.78 -4.37 10.66
C VAL A 224 18.37 -4.50 11.22
N PRO A 225 17.80 -5.73 11.30
CA PRO A 225 16.48 -5.93 11.86
C PRO A 225 16.43 -5.65 13.35
N ASP A 226 15.29 -5.15 13.80
CA ASP A 226 14.99 -4.91 15.21
C ASP A 226 14.78 -6.26 15.94
N LEU A 227 15.79 -6.70 16.70
CA LEU A 227 15.73 -7.99 17.41
C LEU A 227 14.69 -7.99 18.53
N ASP A 228 14.50 -6.87 19.22
CA ASP A 228 13.50 -6.75 20.29
C ASP A 228 12.08 -6.92 19.75
N TYR A 229 11.82 -6.34 18.58
CA TYR A 229 10.56 -6.55 17.87
C TYR A 229 10.37 -8.03 17.48
N LEU A 230 11.40 -8.67 16.94
CA LEU A 230 11.35 -10.09 16.56
C LEU A 230 11.07 -10.99 17.76
N LEU A 231 11.74 -10.76 18.88
CA LEU A 231 11.50 -11.50 20.12
C LEU A 231 10.07 -11.28 20.64
N ALA A 232 9.56 -10.05 20.57
CA ALA A 232 8.18 -9.73 20.95
C ALA A 232 7.15 -10.42 20.02
N LYS A 233 7.50 -10.72 18.76
CA LYS A 233 6.72 -11.52 17.81
C LYS A 233 6.96 -13.04 17.96
N ASN A 234 7.66 -13.50 19.00
CA ASN A 234 7.98 -14.90 19.26
C ASN A 234 8.89 -15.58 18.21
N VAL A 235 9.74 -14.82 17.52
CA VAL A 235 10.80 -15.37 16.69
C VAL A 235 11.97 -15.73 17.59
N LYS A 236 12.05 -17.00 18.00
CA LYS A 236 13.03 -17.49 18.99
C LYS A 236 14.47 -17.43 18.49
N GLU A 237 14.66 -17.42 17.18
CA GLU A 237 15.94 -17.33 16.49
C GLU A 237 16.57 -15.92 16.60
N ALA A 238 15.80 -14.91 17.00
CA ALA A 238 16.24 -13.51 17.10
C ALA A 238 17.06 -13.20 18.36
N LYS A 239 17.73 -14.19 18.95
CA LYS A 239 18.62 -13.99 20.11
C LYS A 239 19.84 -13.13 19.75
N ASP A 240 20.36 -13.33 18.56
CA ASP A 240 21.45 -12.54 17.96
C ASP A 240 21.34 -12.61 16.43
N LEU A 241 22.03 -11.67 15.75
CA LEU A 241 21.97 -11.56 14.28
C LEU A 241 22.53 -12.81 13.57
N ARG A 242 23.58 -13.41 14.10
CA ARG A 242 24.20 -14.57 13.48
C ARG A 242 23.25 -15.76 13.47
N THR A 243 22.68 -16.09 14.62
CA THR A 243 21.68 -17.17 14.76
C THR A 243 20.48 -16.92 13.86
N LEU A 244 19.99 -15.67 13.80
CA LEU A 244 18.87 -15.28 12.96
C LEU A 244 19.14 -15.54 11.49
N PHE A 245 20.27 -15.05 10.96
CA PHE A 245 20.60 -15.17 9.54
C PHE A 245 21.01 -16.59 9.15
N ASP A 246 21.72 -17.34 10.01
CA ASP A 246 22.02 -18.78 9.78
C ASP A 246 20.71 -19.58 9.59
N LYS A 247 19.68 -19.32 10.41
CA LYS A 247 18.38 -19.99 10.28
C LYS A 247 17.56 -19.50 9.10
N LEU A 248 17.68 -18.22 8.73
CA LEU A 248 16.97 -17.66 7.60
C LEU A 248 17.48 -18.25 6.27
N THR A 249 18.77 -18.59 6.18
CA THR A 249 19.38 -19.21 4.99
C THR A 249 18.88 -20.64 4.74
N ILE A 250 18.38 -21.32 5.77
CA ILE A 250 17.88 -22.71 5.69
C ILE A 250 16.38 -22.77 5.34
N LYS A 251 15.66 -21.65 5.46
CA LYS A 251 14.22 -21.56 5.17
C LYS A 251 13.94 -21.19 3.72
#